data_a6588c67dab4908676a6635a89b39f8b
#
_entry.id   a6588c67dab4908676a6635a89b39f8b
#
_cell.length_a   1.000
_cell.length_b   1.000
_cell.length_c   1.000
_cell.angle_alpha   90.00
_cell.angle_beta   90.00
_cell.angle_gamma   90.00
#
_symmetry.space_group_name_H-M   'P 1'
#
loop_
_entity.id
_entity.type
_entity.pdbx_description
1 polymer ?
#
loop_
_entity_poly.entity_id
_entity_poly.type
_entity_poly.pdbx_seq_one_letter_code
_entity_poly.pdbx_strand_id
1 'polypeptide(L)'
;MYKPTTIKDIAKALGLSTSTVSRALRGGYEISDETKRIVSEYAQKINYKPNPIALSLKERRSYSIGVVVCEVANSFFSQAINGIESIAYNKGYHVIISQSHDSYEREVTNIQHLANRSIDGLLISLSAETTNYDHIHQLHANGFPMVFFDRVLDEIQTHKVISDNFQGSFAATELLIKNGFKKIAHLANAPHLSITKERQVGYQAALQKYGLEVKEEYNQYCFHGGRLKEEVESAVQTLLNLPDRPDAIFVSSDRLSISCLTALMKLNPLAAEQISIAGFNNSDLVNLLKPSLSYVRQPAFEMGRLATDLLIQLIEAKRPITQFETKILTNEVFISDSLKKEAVLL
;
A
#
# COMPACT_ATOMS: atom_id res chain seq x y z
N MET A 1 -19.93 33.98 7.34
CA MET A 1 -18.96 33.40 6.39
C MET A 1 -17.56 33.75 6.85
N TYR A 2 -16.69 32.78 7.12
CA TYR A 2 -15.30 33.02 7.54
C TYR A 2 -14.53 33.69 6.41
N LYS A 3 -14.01 34.90 6.66
CA LYS A 3 -13.17 35.66 5.72
C LYS A 3 -11.74 35.64 6.26
N PRO A 4 -10.84 34.84 5.68
CA PRO A 4 -9.45 34.80 6.14
C PRO A 4 -8.76 36.14 5.93
N THR A 5 -7.96 36.55 6.90
CA THR A 5 -7.11 37.76 6.79
C THR A 5 -6.10 37.55 5.67
N THR A 6 -5.92 38.53 4.83
CA THR A 6 -5.04 38.45 3.66
C THR A 6 -3.80 39.35 3.83
N ILE A 7 -2.76 39.08 3.02
CA ILE A 7 -1.57 39.92 2.95
C ILE A 7 -1.91 41.38 2.56
N LYS A 8 -3.02 41.59 1.82
CA LYS A 8 -3.53 42.91 1.46
C LYS A 8 -4.05 43.69 2.68
N ASP A 9 -4.63 43.00 3.64
CA ASP A 9 -5.15 43.63 4.86
C ASP A 9 -3.99 44.11 5.74
N ILE A 10 -2.89 43.31 5.85
CA ILE A 10 -1.66 43.75 6.53
C ILE A 10 -1.05 44.96 5.83
N ALA A 11 -0.91 44.88 4.52
CA ALA A 11 -0.34 45.97 3.72
C ALA A 11 -1.10 47.29 3.90
N LYS A 12 -2.43 47.21 3.86
CA LYS A 12 -3.31 48.36 4.08
C LYS A 12 -3.18 48.94 5.49
N ALA A 13 -3.15 48.10 6.51
CA ALA A 13 -3.04 48.47 7.91
C ALA A 13 -1.71 49.14 8.27
N LEU A 14 -0.61 48.71 7.64
CA LEU A 14 0.74 49.20 7.91
C LEU A 14 1.20 50.28 6.91
N GLY A 15 0.37 50.65 5.90
CA GLY A 15 0.77 51.60 4.85
C GLY A 15 1.89 51.11 3.95
N LEU A 16 2.03 49.79 3.80
CA LEU A 16 3.08 49.14 3.02
C LEU A 16 2.54 48.53 1.73
N SER A 17 3.44 48.26 0.77
CA SER A 17 3.05 47.46 -0.40
C SER A 17 2.88 45.98 -0.04
N THR A 18 2.01 45.27 -0.76
CA THR A 18 1.84 43.80 -0.58
C THR A 18 3.14 43.03 -0.83
N SER A 19 3.98 43.55 -1.74
CA SER A 19 5.31 42.95 -2.01
C SER A 19 6.27 43.16 -0.84
N THR A 20 6.27 44.33 -0.21
CA THR A 20 7.08 44.62 1.00
C THR A 20 6.67 43.70 2.16
N VAL A 21 5.37 43.61 2.43
CA VAL A 21 4.84 42.70 3.47
C VAL A 21 5.21 41.22 3.19
N SER A 22 5.04 40.79 1.93
CA SER A 22 5.39 39.43 1.53
C SER A 22 6.89 39.09 1.72
N ARG A 23 7.77 40.07 1.43
CA ARG A 23 9.22 39.91 1.62
C ARG A 23 9.61 39.96 3.10
N ALA A 24 9.00 40.87 3.86
CA ALA A 24 9.24 40.99 5.30
C ALA A 24 8.87 39.69 6.04
N LEU A 25 7.70 39.11 5.79
CA LEU A 25 7.26 37.85 6.39
C LEU A 25 8.17 36.66 6.06
N ARG A 26 8.95 36.71 4.97
CA ARG A 26 9.90 35.68 4.56
C ARG A 26 11.34 35.97 4.93
N GLY A 27 11.59 37.04 5.68
CA GLY A 27 12.94 37.41 6.08
C GLY A 27 13.83 37.95 4.95
N GLY A 28 13.22 38.46 3.86
CA GLY A 28 13.98 38.94 2.68
C GLY A 28 15.08 39.93 3.08
N TYR A 29 16.29 39.75 2.56
CA TYR A 29 17.47 40.59 2.87
C TYR A 29 17.31 42.05 2.44
N GLU A 30 16.43 42.31 1.47
CA GLU A 30 16.12 43.64 0.92
C GLU A 30 15.25 44.48 1.87
N ILE A 31 14.71 43.93 2.94
CA ILE A 31 13.81 44.58 3.89
C ILE A 31 14.55 44.84 5.20
N SER A 32 14.45 46.04 5.72
CA SER A 32 15.05 46.44 6.98
C SER A 32 14.52 45.57 8.15
N ASP A 33 15.35 45.34 9.16
CA ASP A 33 14.96 44.52 10.30
C ASP A 33 13.81 45.15 11.10
N GLU A 34 13.72 46.47 11.12
CA GLU A 34 12.60 47.16 11.72
C GLU A 34 11.29 46.89 10.98
N THR A 35 11.28 46.94 9.65
CA THR A 35 10.09 46.61 8.85
C THR A 35 9.68 45.16 9.03
N LYS A 36 10.66 44.21 9.07
CA LYS A 36 10.39 42.81 9.37
C LYS A 36 9.72 42.64 10.72
N ARG A 37 10.23 43.32 11.75
CA ARG A 37 9.68 43.30 13.12
C ARG A 37 8.23 43.78 13.16
N ILE A 38 7.96 45.00 12.60
CA ILE A 38 6.62 45.59 12.59
C ILE A 38 5.61 44.69 11.86
N VAL A 39 6.00 44.15 10.71
CA VAL A 39 5.13 43.26 9.91
C VAL A 39 4.86 41.97 10.64
N SER A 40 5.87 41.34 11.28
CA SER A 40 5.73 40.10 12.00
C SER A 40 4.86 40.25 13.25
N GLU A 41 5.07 41.34 14.05
CA GLU A 41 4.26 41.64 15.22
C GLU A 41 2.79 41.87 14.87
N TYR A 42 2.54 42.64 13.78
CA TYR A 42 1.17 42.86 13.30
C TYR A 42 0.52 41.57 12.80
N ALA A 43 1.25 40.78 12.02
CA ALA A 43 0.77 39.47 11.52
C ALA A 43 0.39 38.53 12.67
N GLN A 44 1.22 38.45 13.72
CA GLN A 44 0.93 37.68 14.94
C GLN A 44 -0.31 38.21 15.66
N LYS A 45 -0.41 39.51 15.84
CA LYS A 45 -1.56 40.17 16.51
C LYS A 45 -2.90 39.83 15.86
N ILE A 46 -2.94 39.76 14.53
CA ILE A 46 -4.18 39.43 13.78
C ILE A 46 -4.31 37.96 13.42
N ASN A 47 -3.43 37.08 13.98
CA ASN A 47 -3.36 35.67 13.69
C ASN A 47 -3.32 35.36 12.18
N TYR A 48 -2.56 36.13 11.44
CA TYR A 48 -2.40 35.95 10.01
C TYR A 48 -1.62 34.66 9.73
N LYS A 49 -2.17 33.81 8.87
CA LYS A 49 -1.47 32.65 8.31
C LYS A 49 -1.31 32.84 6.81
N PRO A 50 -0.08 32.69 6.27
CA PRO A 50 0.12 32.71 4.82
C PRO A 50 -0.84 31.74 4.13
N ASN A 51 -1.43 32.15 3.02
CA ASN A 51 -2.28 31.28 2.25
C ASN A 51 -1.42 30.20 1.55
N PRO A 52 -1.56 28.91 1.90
CA PRO A 52 -0.74 27.84 1.30
C PRO A 52 -0.89 27.77 -0.22
N ILE A 53 -2.09 28.03 -0.75
CA ILE A 53 -2.36 28.03 -2.20
C ILE A 53 -1.58 29.14 -2.90
N ALA A 54 -1.52 30.35 -2.32
CA ALA A 54 -0.75 31.45 -2.89
C ALA A 54 0.76 31.18 -2.83
N LEU A 55 1.21 30.45 -1.82
CA LEU A 55 2.61 30.06 -1.66
C LEU A 55 2.98 28.96 -2.68
N SER A 56 2.14 27.94 -2.83
CA SER A 56 2.36 26.85 -3.78
C SER A 56 2.39 27.32 -5.23
N LEU A 57 1.51 28.25 -5.60
CA LEU A 57 1.54 28.90 -6.93
C LEU A 57 2.86 29.60 -7.22
N LYS A 58 3.45 30.25 -6.21
CA LYS A 58 4.72 30.94 -6.36
C LYS A 58 5.91 30.00 -6.41
N GLU A 59 5.91 28.97 -5.56
CA GLU A 59 6.99 27.99 -5.44
C GLU A 59 6.85 26.85 -6.44
N ARG A 60 5.72 26.78 -7.15
CA ARG A 60 5.34 25.67 -8.04
C ARG A 60 5.41 24.31 -7.35
N ARG A 61 5.17 24.31 -6.01
CA ARG A 61 5.13 23.12 -5.15
C ARG A 61 4.06 23.29 -4.10
N SER A 62 3.33 22.21 -3.85
CA SER A 62 2.28 22.19 -2.83
C SER A 62 2.78 21.62 -1.50
N TYR A 63 3.93 20.96 -1.51
CA TYR A 63 4.43 20.12 -0.41
C TYR A 63 3.40 19.10 0.04
N SER A 64 2.67 18.55 -0.93
CA SER A 64 1.66 17.53 -0.70
C SER A 64 1.88 16.37 -1.67
N ILE A 65 1.84 15.14 -1.16
CA ILE A 65 1.88 13.92 -1.94
C ILE A 65 0.57 13.16 -1.78
N GLY A 66 0.10 12.56 -2.87
CA GLY A 66 -1.06 11.68 -2.86
C GLY A 66 -0.65 10.24 -2.62
N VAL A 67 -1.49 9.50 -1.92
CA VAL A 67 -1.32 8.06 -1.70
C VAL A 67 -2.63 7.38 -2.06
N VAL A 68 -2.59 6.51 -3.06
CA VAL A 68 -3.73 5.70 -3.49
C VAL A 68 -3.50 4.27 -3.04
N VAL A 69 -4.38 3.79 -2.16
CA VAL A 69 -4.37 2.44 -1.60
C VAL A 69 -5.72 1.77 -1.76
N CYS A 70 -5.74 0.45 -1.68
CA CYS A 70 -7.00 -0.28 -1.77
C CYS A 70 -7.87 -0.05 -0.54
N GLU A 71 -7.28 -0.13 0.68
CA GLU A 71 -8.03 0.00 1.91
C GLU A 71 -7.16 0.36 3.11
N VAL A 72 -7.46 1.46 3.78
CA VAL A 72 -6.71 1.93 4.96
C VAL A 72 -6.88 1.00 6.17
N ALA A 73 -8.04 0.36 6.31
CA ALA A 73 -8.31 -0.56 7.43
C ALA A 73 -7.53 -1.89 7.35
N ASN A 74 -6.91 -2.20 6.20
CA ASN A 74 -6.06 -3.38 6.07
C ASN A 74 -4.72 -3.14 6.77
N SER A 75 -4.26 -4.11 7.57
CA SER A 75 -3.04 -4.00 8.40
C SER A 75 -1.79 -3.72 7.58
N PHE A 76 -1.65 -4.32 6.39
CA PHE A 76 -0.54 -4.06 5.49
C PHE A 76 -0.54 -2.59 5.04
N PHE A 77 -1.66 -2.09 4.52
CA PHE A 77 -1.73 -0.71 4.05
C PHE A 77 -1.60 0.32 5.18
N SER A 78 -2.15 0.05 6.38
CA SER A 78 -1.99 0.95 7.52
C SER A 78 -0.53 1.08 7.96
N GLN A 79 0.23 -0.02 7.97
CA GLN A 79 1.67 -0.02 8.25
C GLN A 79 2.47 0.70 7.14
N ALA A 80 2.12 0.48 5.87
CA ALA A 80 2.74 1.19 4.75
C ALA A 80 2.50 2.71 4.84
N ILE A 81 1.27 3.13 5.14
CA ILE A 81 0.90 4.54 5.35
C ILE A 81 1.71 5.15 6.49
N ASN A 82 1.89 4.44 7.61
CA ASN A 82 2.74 4.92 8.70
C ASN A 82 4.19 5.13 8.26
N GLY A 83 4.72 4.23 7.41
CA GLY A 83 6.04 4.39 6.80
C GLY A 83 6.12 5.61 5.87
N ILE A 84 5.10 5.80 5.03
CA ILE A 84 4.97 6.95 4.13
C ILE A 84 4.96 8.25 4.93
N GLU A 85 4.10 8.34 5.93
CA GLU A 85 3.94 9.54 6.76
C GLU A 85 5.22 9.90 7.50
N SER A 86 5.95 8.91 8.03
CA SER A 86 7.19 9.13 8.76
C SER A 86 8.26 9.85 7.93
N ILE A 87 8.37 9.54 6.64
CA ILE A 87 9.31 10.21 5.73
C ILE A 87 8.75 11.54 5.25
N ALA A 88 7.49 11.57 4.83
CA ALA A 88 6.85 12.78 4.34
C ALA A 88 6.91 13.91 5.38
N TYR A 89 6.55 13.63 6.63
CA TYR A 89 6.61 14.59 7.73
C TYR A 89 8.02 15.16 7.94
N ASN A 90 9.04 14.30 7.99
CA ASN A 90 10.43 14.71 8.18
C ASN A 90 10.98 15.55 7.02
N LYS A 91 10.41 15.39 5.82
CA LYS A 91 10.76 16.16 4.60
C LYS A 91 9.86 17.38 4.38
N GLY A 92 8.90 17.66 5.28
CA GLY A 92 7.99 18.78 5.20
C GLY A 92 6.84 18.60 4.20
N TYR A 93 6.54 17.37 3.82
CA TYR A 93 5.40 17.04 2.95
C TYR A 93 4.17 16.60 3.74
N HIS A 94 3.00 16.98 3.25
CA HIS A 94 1.72 16.49 3.73
C HIS A 94 1.26 15.29 2.90
N VAL A 95 0.64 14.31 3.55
CA VAL A 95 0.12 13.10 2.91
C VAL A 95 -1.39 13.21 2.74
N ILE A 96 -1.88 13.02 1.52
CA ILE A 96 -3.31 12.96 1.20
C ILE A 96 -3.64 11.53 0.76
N ILE A 97 -4.40 10.81 1.60
CA ILE A 97 -4.74 9.41 1.36
C ILE A 97 -6.08 9.31 0.66
N SER A 98 -6.15 8.49 -0.39
CA SER A 98 -7.37 8.10 -1.08
C SER A 98 -7.50 6.58 -1.15
N GLN A 99 -8.72 6.07 -0.90
CA GLN A 99 -9.03 4.64 -0.96
C GLN A 99 -9.81 4.30 -2.22
N SER A 100 -9.35 3.31 -2.97
CA SER A 100 -10.07 2.80 -4.13
C SER A 100 -11.09 1.71 -3.77
N HIS A 101 -10.92 1.03 -2.63
CA HIS A 101 -11.67 -0.18 -2.27
C HIS A 101 -11.62 -1.25 -3.37
N ASP A 102 -10.45 -1.40 -4.02
CA ASP A 102 -10.20 -2.30 -5.13
C ASP A 102 -11.01 -2.00 -6.41
N SER A 103 -11.77 -0.89 -6.47
CA SER A 103 -12.56 -0.49 -7.64
C SER A 103 -11.73 0.33 -8.63
N TYR A 104 -11.82 -0.04 -9.91
CA TYR A 104 -11.20 0.68 -11.01
C TYR A 104 -11.72 2.12 -11.14
N GLU A 105 -13.04 2.31 -11.10
CA GLU A 105 -13.65 3.64 -11.25
C GLU A 105 -13.22 4.59 -10.12
N ARG A 106 -13.15 4.07 -8.89
CA ARG A 106 -12.68 4.85 -7.74
C ARG A 106 -11.20 5.18 -7.83
N GLU A 107 -10.38 4.27 -8.32
CA GLU A 107 -8.95 4.51 -8.55
C GLU A 107 -8.76 5.65 -9.55
N VAL A 108 -9.41 5.57 -10.72
CA VAL A 108 -9.37 6.63 -11.75
C VAL A 108 -9.80 7.98 -11.16
N THR A 109 -10.95 8.02 -10.50
CA THR A 109 -11.50 9.24 -9.90
C THR A 109 -10.55 9.82 -8.85
N ASN A 110 -10.00 8.98 -7.97
CA ASN A 110 -9.09 9.40 -6.91
C ASN A 110 -7.79 9.98 -7.47
N ILE A 111 -7.18 9.30 -8.44
CA ILE A 111 -5.94 9.75 -9.09
C ILE A 111 -6.17 11.09 -9.78
N GLN A 112 -7.26 11.23 -10.55
CA GLN A 112 -7.60 12.49 -11.21
C GLN A 112 -7.85 13.63 -10.21
N HIS A 113 -8.59 13.38 -9.13
CA HIS A 113 -8.84 14.38 -8.10
C HIS A 113 -7.56 14.82 -7.39
N LEU A 114 -6.66 13.90 -7.09
CA LEU A 114 -5.37 14.20 -6.46
C LEU A 114 -4.49 15.04 -7.41
N ALA A 115 -4.34 14.60 -8.66
CA ALA A 115 -3.56 15.33 -9.67
C ALA A 115 -4.10 16.75 -9.91
N ASN A 116 -5.43 16.92 -10.01
CA ASN A 116 -6.06 18.22 -10.18
C ASN A 116 -5.93 19.17 -8.97
N ARG A 117 -5.61 18.65 -7.80
CA ARG A 117 -5.35 19.43 -6.57
C ARG A 117 -3.91 19.92 -6.44
N SER A 118 -3.14 19.79 -7.51
CA SER A 118 -1.74 20.25 -7.58
C SER A 118 -0.85 19.60 -6.52
N ILE A 119 -1.05 18.33 -6.23
CA ILE A 119 -0.08 17.56 -5.45
C ILE A 119 1.21 17.40 -6.25
N ASP A 120 2.33 17.20 -5.56
CA ASP A 120 3.65 17.17 -6.18
C ASP A 120 4.02 15.79 -6.74
N GLY A 121 3.34 14.73 -6.29
CA GLY A 121 3.53 13.36 -6.77
C GLY A 121 2.60 12.35 -6.13
N LEU A 122 2.62 11.11 -6.65
CA LEU A 122 1.73 10.01 -6.26
C LEU A 122 2.50 8.75 -5.84
N LEU A 123 2.06 8.15 -4.75
CA LEU A 123 2.32 6.75 -4.39
C LEU A 123 1.09 5.91 -4.73
N ILE A 124 1.27 4.85 -5.49
CA ILE A 124 0.14 4.06 -6.03
C ILE A 124 0.34 2.58 -5.74
N SER A 125 -0.66 1.95 -5.12
CA SER A 125 -0.87 0.51 -5.14
C SER A 125 -2.16 0.23 -5.90
N LEU A 126 -2.07 -0.52 -7.00
CA LEU A 126 -3.16 -0.72 -7.96
C LEU A 126 -4.36 -1.46 -7.34
N SER A 127 -5.55 -1.10 -7.80
CA SER A 127 -6.79 -1.78 -7.43
C SER A 127 -6.90 -3.15 -8.10
N ALA A 128 -7.61 -4.07 -7.45
CA ALA A 128 -7.78 -5.43 -7.97
C ALA A 128 -8.60 -5.47 -9.28
N GLU A 129 -9.52 -4.54 -9.50
CA GLU A 129 -10.32 -4.45 -10.73
C GLU A 129 -9.57 -3.77 -11.89
N THR A 130 -8.42 -3.14 -11.63
CA THR A 130 -7.73 -2.34 -12.65
C THR A 130 -7.07 -3.22 -13.70
N THR A 131 -7.60 -3.18 -14.91
CA THR A 131 -7.09 -3.84 -16.11
C THR A 131 -6.83 -2.86 -17.27
N ASN A 132 -7.34 -1.63 -17.17
CA ASN A 132 -7.04 -0.52 -18.05
C ASN A 132 -6.20 0.53 -17.30
N TYR A 133 -5.07 0.93 -17.87
CA TYR A 133 -4.09 1.81 -17.22
C TYR A 133 -3.96 3.18 -17.90
N ASP A 134 -4.90 3.55 -18.78
CA ASP A 134 -4.85 4.81 -19.54
C ASP A 134 -4.70 6.05 -18.65
N HIS A 135 -5.39 6.08 -17.52
CA HIS A 135 -5.31 7.19 -16.56
C HIS A 135 -3.91 7.36 -15.94
N ILE A 136 -3.18 6.26 -15.77
CA ILE A 136 -1.80 6.25 -15.28
C ILE A 136 -0.84 6.65 -16.41
N HIS A 137 -1.01 6.07 -17.60
CA HIS A 137 -0.21 6.40 -18.78
C HIS A 137 -0.28 7.89 -19.12
N GLN A 138 -1.49 8.49 -19.07
CA GLN A 138 -1.68 9.92 -19.32
C GLN A 138 -0.90 10.80 -18.34
N LEU A 139 -0.92 10.48 -17.03
CA LEU A 139 -0.17 11.23 -16.03
C LEU A 139 1.34 11.04 -16.22
N HIS A 140 1.78 9.82 -16.47
CA HIS A 140 3.19 9.53 -16.71
C HIS A 140 3.72 10.25 -17.95
N ALA A 141 2.96 10.24 -19.05
CA ALA A 141 3.32 10.95 -20.29
C ALA A 141 3.45 12.48 -20.09
N ASN A 142 2.70 13.04 -19.13
CA ASN A 142 2.81 14.44 -18.74
C ASN A 142 3.98 14.70 -17.77
N GLY A 143 4.80 13.70 -17.45
CA GLY A 143 5.95 13.82 -16.54
C GLY A 143 5.56 13.94 -15.06
N PHE A 144 4.34 13.51 -14.68
CA PHE A 144 3.90 13.58 -13.29
C PHE A 144 4.67 12.57 -12.42
N PRO A 145 5.32 13.00 -11.30
CA PRO A 145 6.09 12.10 -10.44
C PRO A 145 5.21 11.04 -9.79
N MET A 146 5.55 9.77 -9.97
CA MET A 146 4.84 8.65 -9.37
C MET A 146 5.79 7.51 -9.01
N VAL A 147 5.46 6.76 -7.96
CA VAL A 147 6.14 5.53 -7.55
C VAL A 147 5.08 4.49 -7.22
N PHE A 148 5.27 3.27 -7.70
CA PHE A 148 4.41 2.15 -7.34
C PHE A 148 4.96 1.41 -6.13
N PHE A 149 4.04 0.88 -5.32
CA PHE A 149 4.39 -0.04 -4.24
C PHE A 149 3.36 -1.17 -4.13
N ASP A 150 3.80 -2.34 -3.65
CA ASP A 150 3.00 -3.56 -3.52
C ASP A 150 2.47 -4.06 -4.87
N ARG A 151 1.36 -3.53 -5.35
CA ARG A 151 0.77 -3.85 -6.66
C ARG A 151 1.25 -2.84 -7.69
N VAL A 152 2.08 -3.29 -8.59
CA VAL A 152 2.82 -2.44 -9.52
C VAL A 152 2.40 -2.65 -10.97
N LEU A 153 2.70 -1.67 -11.81
CA LEU A 153 2.55 -1.71 -13.25
C LEU A 153 3.93 -1.76 -13.91
N ASP A 154 4.28 -2.88 -14.54
CA ASP A 154 5.63 -3.10 -15.07
C ASP A 154 5.95 -2.25 -16.29
N GLU A 155 4.96 -1.97 -17.12
CA GLU A 155 5.11 -1.19 -18.37
C GLU A 155 5.38 0.31 -18.14
N ILE A 156 5.13 0.84 -16.92
CA ILE A 156 5.48 2.23 -16.58
C ILE A 156 6.93 2.30 -16.08
N GLN A 157 7.72 3.14 -16.72
CA GLN A 157 9.10 3.42 -16.36
C GLN A 157 9.16 4.40 -15.18
N THR A 158 9.14 3.87 -13.96
CA THR A 158 9.29 4.60 -12.70
C THR A 158 9.80 3.68 -11.60
N HIS A 159 10.15 4.25 -10.43
CA HIS A 159 10.55 3.44 -9.29
C HIS A 159 9.40 2.58 -8.76
N LYS A 160 9.76 1.39 -8.28
CA LYS A 160 8.83 0.42 -7.70
C LYS A 160 9.41 -0.11 -6.39
N VAL A 161 8.55 -0.33 -5.40
CA VAL A 161 8.93 -0.98 -4.14
C VAL A 161 7.98 -2.14 -3.89
N ILE A 162 8.50 -3.36 -3.91
CA ILE A 162 7.71 -4.60 -3.76
C ILE A 162 8.31 -5.49 -2.67
N SER A 163 7.53 -6.40 -2.13
CA SER A 163 8.07 -7.52 -1.34
C SER A 163 8.46 -8.68 -2.26
N ASP A 164 9.35 -9.55 -1.79
CA ASP A 164 9.71 -10.78 -2.50
C ASP A 164 8.54 -11.79 -2.43
N ASN A 165 7.57 -11.59 -3.32
CA ASN A 165 6.35 -12.40 -3.37
C ASN A 165 6.63 -13.86 -3.69
N PHE A 166 7.61 -14.10 -4.57
CA PHE A 166 8.02 -15.47 -4.92
C PHE A 166 8.58 -16.21 -3.71
N GLN A 167 9.58 -15.65 -3.05
CA GLN A 167 10.22 -16.29 -1.89
C GLN A 167 9.25 -16.42 -0.71
N GLY A 168 8.40 -15.41 -0.48
CA GLY A 168 7.38 -15.46 0.57
C GLY A 168 6.39 -16.64 0.38
N SER A 169 5.86 -16.78 -0.83
CA SER A 169 4.91 -17.88 -1.13
C SER A 169 5.59 -19.25 -1.19
N PHE A 170 6.80 -19.29 -1.74
CA PHE A 170 7.62 -20.51 -1.71
C PHE A 170 7.86 -20.98 -0.28
N ALA A 171 8.31 -20.09 0.61
CA ALA A 171 8.61 -20.42 1.99
C ALA A 171 7.36 -20.83 2.79
N ALA A 172 6.21 -20.15 2.59
CA ALA A 172 4.95 -20.53 3.23
C ALA A 172 4.48 -21.92 2.79
N THR A 173 4.58 -22.24 1.49
CA THR A 173 4.21 -23.53 0.95
C THR A 173 5.19 -24.62 1.39
N GLU A 174 6.49 -24.34 1.33
CA GLU A 174 7.53 -25.25 1.83
C GLU A 174 7.35 -25.59 3.31
N LEU A 175 6.93 -24.60 4.11
CA LEU A 175 6.62 -24.79 5.52
C LEU A 175 5.50 -25.83 5.72
N LEU A 176 4.41 -25.74 4.95
CA LEU A 176 3.35 -26.74 4.99
C LEU A 176 3.86 -28.12 4.61
N ILE A 177 4.64 -28.24 3.52
CA ILE A 177 5.20 -29.50 3.05
C ILE A 177 6.12 -30.17 4.10
N LYS A 178 7.00 -29.38 4.72
CA LYS A 178 7.92 -29.86 5.77
C LYS A 178 7.20 -30.33 7.04
N ASN A 179 5.97 -29.86 7.26
CA ASN A 179 5.11 -30.33 8.35
C ASN A 179 4.17 -31.47 7.94
N GLY A 180 4.44 -32.12 6.81
CA GLY A 180 3.77 -33.35 6.40
C GLY A 180 2.55 -33.22 5.52
N PHE A 181 2.11 -31.97 5.20
CA PHE A 181 0.99 -31.73 4.30
C PHE A 181 1.37 -32.02 2.85
N LYS A 182 0.51 -32.70 2.13
CA LYS A 182 0.78 -33.16 0.76
C LYS A 182 -0.23 -32.67 -0.28
N LYS A 183 -1.40 -32.26 0.18
CA LYS A 183 -2.53 -31.81 -0.65
C LYS A 183 -2.80 -30.32 -0.38
N ILE A 184 -1.94 -29.46 -0.90
CA ILE A 184 -1.97 -28.04 -0.57
C ILE A 184 -2.73 -27.29 -1.65
N ALA A 185 -3.85 -26.69 -1.30
CA ALA A 185 -4.59 -25.78 -2.19
C ALA A 185 -4.04 -24.36 -2.15
N HIS A 186 -4.34 -23.57 -3.16
CA HIS A 186 -3.99 -22.18 -3.25
C HIS A 186 -5.26 -21.32 -3.39
N LEU A 187 -5.49 -20.43 -2.43
CA LEU A 187 -6.55 -19.43 -2.49
C LEU A 187 -5.93 -18.07 -2.80
N ALA A 188 -6.19 -17.58 -4.01
CA ALA A 188 -5.50 -16.43 -4.61
C ALA A 188 -6.41 -15.24 -4.87
N ASN A 189 -5.82 -14.07 -5.04
CA ASN A 189 -6.50 -12.87 -5.56
C ASN A 189 -6.70 -12.97 -7.08
N ALA A 190 -7.20 -11.89 -7.72
CA ALA A 190 -7.38 -11.79 -9.15
C ALA A 190 -6.08 -12.14 -9.91
N PRO A 191 -6.12 -13.01 -10.93
CA PRO A 191 -4.92 -13.59 -11.55
C PRO A 191 -4.09 -12.61 -12.39
N HIS A 192 -4.64 -11.46 -12.77
CA HIS A 192 -3.91 -10.43 -13.54
C HIS A 192 -2.94 -9.61 -12.67
N LEU A 193 -3.12 -9.56 -11.35
CA LEU A 193 -2.26 -8.81 -10.44
C LEU A 193 -0.83 -9.38 -10.42
N SER A 194 0.18 -8.52 -10.44
CA SER A 194 1.59 -8.89 -10.37
C SER A 194 1.88 -9.78 -9.16
N ILE A 195 1.41 -9.37 -7.98
CA ILE A 195 1.58 -10.12 -6.73
C ILE A 195 0.95 -11.53 -6.79
N THR A 196 -0.20 -11.69 -7.46
CA THR A 196 -0.86 -12.99 -7.58
C THR A 196 -0.04 -13.94 -8.45
N LYS A 197 0.45 -13.44 -9.60
CA LYS A 197 1.31 -14.22 -10.50
C LYS A 197 2.59 -14.71 -9.81
N GLU A 198 3.30 -13.80 -9.14
CA GLU A 198 4.54 -14.11 -8.44
C GLU A 198 4.32 -15.11 -7.30
N ARG A 199 3.25 -14.92 -6.50
CA ARG A 199 2.89 -15.82 -5.39
C ARG A 199 2.47 -17.19 -5.89
N GLN A 200 1.75 -17.27 -7.01
CA GLN A 200 1.40 -18.53 -7.64
C GLN A 200 2.64 -19.30 -8.12
N VAL A 201 3.59 -18.61 -8.77
CA VAL A 201 4.84 -19.23 -9.22
C VAL A 201 5.65 -19.77 -8.03
N GLY A 202 5.75 -19.02 -6.93
CA GLY A 202 6.44 -19.48 -5.72
C GLY A 202 5.77 -20.70 -5.08
N TYR A 203 4.43 -20.72 -5.00
CA TYR A 203 3.66 -21.87 -4.53
C TYR A 203 3.93 -23.11 -5.39
N GLN A 204 3.83 -23.00 -6.72
CA GLN A 204 4.07 -24.08 -7.65
C GLN A 204 5.52 -24.61 -7.58
N ALA A 205 6.48 -23.69 -7.49
CA ALA A 205 7.90 -24.06 -7.35
C ALA A 205 8.18 -24.85 -6.07
N ALA A 206 7.54 -24.52 -4.96
CA ALA A 206 7.66 -25.28 -3.72
C ALA A 206 7.10 -26.71 -3.89
N LEU A 207 5.90 -26.87 -4.45
CA LEU A 207 5.33 -28.19 -4.73
C LEU A 207 6.25 -29.04 -5.63
N GLN A 208 6.72 -28.46 -6.73
CA GLN A 208 7.61 -29.14 -7.68
C GLN A 208 8.93 -29.58 -7.03
N LYS A 209 9.55 -28.72 -6.19
CA LYS A 209 10.79 -29.05 -5.46
C LYS A 209 10.65 -30.30 -4.62
N TYR A 210 9.47 -30.55 -4.06
CA TYR A 210 9.21 -31.71 -3.21
C TYR A 210 8.47 -32.84 -3.92
N GLY A 211 8.33 -32.77 -5.25
CA GLY A 211 7.70 -33.82 -6.06
C GLY A 211 6.19 -33.96 -5.84
N LEU A 212 5.53 -32.92 -5.36
CA LEU A 212 4.08 -32.86 -5.19
C LEU A 212 3.41 -32.37 -6.48
N GLU A 213 2.24 -32.93 -6.78
CA GLU A 213 1.46 -32.57 -7.96
C GLU A 213 0.83 -31.17 -7.81
N VAL A 214 0.93 -30.36 -8.86
CA VAL A 214 0.20 -29.09 -9.00
C VAL A 214 -1.15 -29.40 -9.62
N LYS A 215 -2.22 -29.43 -8.81
CA LYS A 215 -3.58 -29.70 -9.28
C LYS A 215 -4.29 -28.39 -9.62
N GLU A 216 -4.90 -28.32 -10.80
CA GLU A 216 -5.62 -27.14 -11.24
C GLU A 216 -6.85 -26.86 -10.36
N GLU A 217 -7.58 -27.90 -9.97
CA GLU A 217 -8.76 -27.80 -9.11
C GLU A 217 -8.44 -27.27 -7.70
N TYR A 218 -7.18 -27.29 -7.27
CA TYR A 218 -6.74 -26.71 -6.00
C TYR A 218 -6.49 -25.20 -6.08
N ASN A 219 -6.45 -24.61 -7.28
CA ASN A 219 -6.30 -23.16 -7.44
C ASN A 219 -7.66 -22.50 -7.48
N GLN A 220 -7.98 -21.71 -6.46
CA GLN A 220 -9.22 -20.95 -6.37
C GLN A 220 -8.90 -19.47 -6.36
N TYR A 221 -9.64 -18.67 -7.13
CA TYR A 221 -9.43 -17.24 -7.25
C TYR A 221 -10.59 -16.46 -6.64
N CYS A 222 -10.26 -15.48 -5.79
CA CYS A 222 -11.19 -14.50 -5.22
C CYS A 222 -10.86 -13.13 -5.81
N PHE A 223 -11.62 -12.72 -6.82
CA PHE A 223 -11.37 -11.50 -7.60
C PHE A 223 -11.48 -10.22 -6.76
N HIS A 224 -12.29 -10.27 -5.69
CA HIS A 224 -12.48 -9.15 -4.76
C HIS A 224 -11.56 -9.22 -3.53
N GLY A 225 -10.51 -10.06 -3.57
CA GLY A 225 -9.46 -10.11 -2.54
C GLY A 225 -9.96 -10.39 -1.12
N GLY A 226 -11.04 -11.16 -0.99
CA GLY A 226 -11.65 -11.50 0.30
C GLY A 226 -12.63 -10.46 0.86
N ARG A 227 -13.00 -9.44 0.09
CA ARG A 227 -14.01 -8.43 0.48
C ARG A 227 -15.45 -9.00 0.42
N LEU A 228 -15.71 -9.81 -0.58
CA LEU A 228 -16.99 -10.51 -0.72
C LEU A 228 -16.90 -11.85 -0.02
N LYS A 229 -17.62 -11.99 1.09
CA LYS A 229 -17.62 -13.23 1.91
C LYS A 229 -18.15 -14.42 1.13
N GLU A 230 -19.17 -14.21 0.34
CA GLU A 230 -19.83 -15.23 -0.49
C GLU A 230 -18.85 -15.83 -1.52
N GLU A 231 -17.96 -15.01 -2.08
CA GLU A 231 -16.93 -15.47 -3.01
C GLU A 231 -15.94 -16.42 -2.32
N VAL A 232 -15.46 -16.02 -1.13
CA VAL A 232 -14.54 -16.84 -0.34
C VAL A 232 -15.21 -18.13 0.15
N GLU A 233 -16.46 -18.04 0.64
CA GLU A 233 -17.25 -19.20 1.06
C GLU A 233 -17.45 -20.19 -0.10
N SER A 234 -17.76 -19.69 -1.30
CA SER A 234 -17.90 -20.52 -2.51
C SER A 234 -16.58 -21.22 -2.88
N ALA A 235 -15.46 -20.49 -2.86
CA ALA A 235 -14.15 -21.04 -3.16
C ALA A 235 -13.74 -22.12 -2.13
N VAL A 236 -13.93 -21.85 -0.83
CA VAL A 236 -13.65 -22.82 0.25
C VAL A 236 -14.59 -24.03 0.14
N GLN A 237 -15.87 -23.84 -0.13
CA GLN A 237 -16.83 -24.94 -0.33
C GLN A 237 -16.43 -25.82 -1.51
N THR A 238 -15.95 -25.23 -2.62
CA THR A 238 -15.43 -25.98 -3.77
C THR A 238 -14.29 -26.90 -3.35
N LEU A 239 -13.32 -26.37 -2.60
CA LEU A 239 -12.17 -27.18 -2.11
C LEU A 239 -12.61 -28.29 -1.15
N LEU A 240 -13.59 -28.02 -0.26
CA LEU A 240 -14.11 -29.02 0.69
C LEU A 240 -14.89 -30.16 0.02
N ASN A 241 -15.50 -29.89 -1.13
CA ASN A 241 -16.30 -30.86 -1.89
C ASN A 241 -15.46 -31.72 -2.86
N LEU A 242 -14.17 -31.43 -3.04
CA LEU A 242 -13.32 -32.27 -3.90
C LEU A 242 -13.22 -33.70 -3.35
N PRO A 243 -13.28 -34.71 -4.20
CA PRO A 243 -13.07 -36.10 -3.80
C PRO A 243 -11.72 -36.31 -3.11
N ASP A 244 -10.69 -35.66 -3.63
CA ASP A 244 -9.36 -35.60 -3.02
C ASP A 244 -9.20 -34.21 -2.35
N ARG A 245 -9.79 -34.06 -1.17
CA ARG A 245 -9.82 -32.79 -0.42
C ARG A 245 -8.41 -32.38 0.01
N PRO A 246 -8.07 -31.06 -0.08
CA PRO A 246 -6.79 -30.56 0.43
C PRO A 246 -6.68 -30.70 1.95
N ASP A 247 -5.47 -30.96 2.44
CA ASP A 247 -5.10 -31.04 3.85
C ASP A 247 -4.50 -29.69 4.36
N ALA A 248 -4.12 -28.81 3.45
CA ALA A 248 -3.68 -27.45 3.76
C ALA A 248 -4.07 -26.46 2.66
N ILE A 249 -4.11 -25.16 3.01
CA ILE A 249 -4.38 -24.08 2.08
C ILE A 249 -3.30 -23.01 2.24
N PHE A 250 -2.61 -22.70 1.13
CA PHE A 250 -1.81 -21.50 1.02
C PHE A 250 -2.71 -20.32 0.57
N VAL A 251 -2.69 -19.20 1.28
CA VAL A 251 -3.56 -18.06 1.01
C VAL A 251 -2.73 -16.82 0.66
N SER A 252 -3.07 -16.19 -0.46
CA SER A 252 -2.22 -15.19 -1.11
C SER A 252 -2.28 -13.79 -0.51
N SER A 253 -3.14 -13.47 0.44
CA SER A 253 -3.21 -12.08 0.98
C SER A 253 -3.77 -12.01 2.38
N ASP A 254 -3.49 -10.88 3.03
CA ASP A 254 -3.83 -10.58 4.42
C ASP A 254 -5.33 -10.78 4.71
N ARG A 255 -6.19 -10.05 4.01
CA ARG A 255 -7.65 -10.17 4.20
C ARG A 255 -8.15 -11.57 3.84
N LEU A 256 -7.68 -12.11 2.72
CA LEU A 256 -8.13 -13.41 2.24
C LEU A 256 -7.78 -14.53 3.24
N SER A 257 -6.64 -14.43 3.96
CA SER A 257 -6.26 -15.38 5.01
C SER A 257 -7.28 -15.42 6.14
N ILE A 258 -7.72 -14.27 6.62
CA ILE A 258 -8.75 -14.19 7.68
C ILE A 258 -10.11 -14.64 7.16
N SER A 259 -10.47 -14.24 5.94
CA SER A 259 -11.74 -14.62 5.33
C SER A 259 -11.82 -16.14 5.05
N CYS A 260 -10.72 -16.75 4.64
CA CYS A 260 -10.60 -18.19 4.45
C CYS A 260 -10.83 -18.96 5.77
N LEU A 261 -10.13 -18.57 6.84
CA LEU A 261 -10.36 -19.18 8.16
C LEU A 261 -11.80 -19.04 8.62
N THR A 262 -12.38 -17.84 8.46
CA THR A 262 -13.77 -17.57 8.84
C THR A 262 -14.74 -18.43 8.04
N ALA A 263 -14.52 -18.59 6.72
CA ALA A 263 -15.32 -19.44 5.86
C ALA A 263 -15.22 -20.92 6.27
N LEU A 264 -14.01 -21.44 6.54
CA LEU A 264 -13.82 -22.81 7.02
C LEU A 264 -14.56 -23.05 8.33
N MET A 265 -14.42 -22.16 9.30
CA MET A 265 -15.10 -22.28 10.61
C MET A 265 -16.63 -22.26 10.46
N LYS A 266 -17.17 -21.46 9.54
CA LYS A 266 -18.60 -21.36 9.28
C LYS A 266 -19.15 -22.58 8.56
N LEU A 267 -18.46 -23.07 7.51
CA LEU A 267 -18.93 -24.13 6.64
C LEU A 267 -18.70 -25.52 7.25
N ASN A 268 -17.57 -25.75 7.87
CA ASN A 268 -17.21 -27.02 8.47
C ASN A 268 -16.17 -26.82 9.61
N PRO A 269 -16.62 -26.64 10.87
CA PRO A 269 -15.73 -26.43 12.01
C PRO A 269 -14.69 -27.56 12.21
N LEU A 270 -15.07 -28.82 11.95
CA LEU A 270 -14.14 -29.96 12.04
C LEU A 270 -13.06 -29.87 10.96
N ALA A 271 -13.41 -29.47 9.76
CA ALA A 271 -12.41 -29.25 8.70
C ALA A 271 -11.48 -28.09 9.04
N ALA A 272 -11.97 -27.03 9.71
CA ALA A 272 -11.13 -25.92 10.16
C ALA A 272 -10.05 -26.33 11.16
N GLU A 273 -10.25 -27.40 11.93
CA GLU A 273 -9.26 -27.98 12.83
C GLU A 273 -8.25 -28.91 12.11
N GLN A 274 -8.66 -29.49 10.98
CA GLN A 274 -7.88 -30.46 10.22
C GLN A 274 -7.06 -29.85 9.09
N ILE A 275 -7.56 -28.75 8.48
CA ILE A 275 -6.92 -28.09 7.35
C ILE A 275 -6.01 -26.98 7.88
N SER A 276 -4.73 -27.10 7.65
CA SER A 276 -3.77 -26.09 8.03
C SER A 276 -3.78 -24.90 7.04
N ILE A 277 -3.62 -23.68 7.56
CA ILE A 277 -3.55 -22.48 6.73
C ILE A 277 -2.20 -21.82 6.90
N ALA A 278 -1.55 -21.51 5.79
CA ALA A 278 -0.41 -20.62 5.74
C ALA A 278 -0.65 -19.53 4.68
N GLY A 279 -0.30 -18.27 4.96
CA GLY A 279 -0.54 -17.22 3.98
C GLY A 279 0.08 -15.90 4.36
N PHE A 280 -0.09 -14.90 3.49
CA PHE A 280 0.35 -13.54 3.79
C PHE A 280 -0.56 -12.91 4.83
N ASN A 281 0.04 -12.33 5.89
CA ASN A 281 -0.71 -11.63 6.92
C ASN A 281 0.17 -10.62 7.68
N ASN A 282 -0.29 -9.39 7.77
CA ASN A 282 0.37 -8.31 8.51
C ASN A 282 -0.36 -7.92 9.81
N SER A 283 -1.48 -8.58 10.14
CA SER A 283 -2.23 -8.30 11.36
C SER A 283 -1.48 -8.79 12.61
N ASP A 284 -1.35 -7.95 13.62
CA ASP A 284 -0.79 -8.35 14.91
C ASP A 284 -1.73 -9.30 15.68
N LEU A 285 -3.01 -9.33 15.31
CA LEU A 285 -4.01 -10.20 15.92
C LEU A 285 -3.95 -11.65 15.40
N VAL A 286 -3.18 -11.94 14.36
CA VAL A 286 -3.10 -13.28 13.76
C VAL A 286 -2.68 -14.35 14.78
N ASN A 287 -1.84 -13.99 15.73
CA ASN A 287 -1.37 -14.91 16.78
C ASN A 287 -2.44 -15.26 17.84
N LEU A 288 -3.56 -14.52 17.86
CA LEU A 288 -4.68 -14.78 18.78
C LEU A 288 -5.76 -15.68 18.15
N LEU A 289 -5.65 -15.97 16.85
CA LEU A 289 -6.62 -16.79 16.14
C LEU A 289 -6.53 -18.25 16.57
N LYS A 290 -7.68 -18.92 16.57
CA LYS A 290 -7.79 -20.36 16.81
C LYS A 290 -8.76 -20.95 15.77
N PRO A 291 -8.33 -21.95 14.96
CA PRO A 291 -6.93 -22.44 14.87
C PRO A 291 -5.94 -21.35 14.41
N SER A 292 -4.70 -21.48 14.84
CA SER A 292 -3.65 -20.51 14.55
C SER A 292 -3.17 -20.64 13.10
N LEU A 293 -2.79 -19.52 12.49
CA LEU A 293 -2.26 -19.49 11.12
C LEU A 293 -0.73 -19.36 11.13
N SER A 294 -0.05 -20.06 10.24
CA SER A 294 1.31 -19.71 9.87
C SER A 294 1.27 -18.58 8.84
N TYR A 295 2.20 -17.64 8.89
CA TYR A 295 2.07 -16.48 8.02
C TYR A 295 3.41 -15.91 7.56
N VAL A 296 3.32 -15.25 6.41
CA VAL A 296 4.36 -14.40 5.84
C VAL A 296 4.01 -12.95 6.14
N ARG A 297 4.90 -12.25 6.84
CA ARG A 297 4.78 -10.82 7.11
C ARG A 297 5.59 -10.03 6.09
N GLN A 298 4.92 -9.11 5.42
CA GLN A 298 5.57 -8.19 4.49
C GLN A 298 6.13 -6.98 5.27
N PRO A 299 7.29 -6.44 4.91
CA PRO A 299 7.89 -5.27 5.56
C PRO A 299 7.19 -3.97 5.11
N ALA A 300 5.88 -3.86 5.38
CA ALA A 300 5.02 -2.81 4.87
C ALA A 300 5.46 -1.40 5.28
N PHE A 301 5.89 -1.21 6.53
CA PHE A 301 6.41 0.08 7.00
C PHE A 301 7.64 0.52 6.20
N GLU A 302 8.61 -0.38 6.01
CA GLU A 302 9.82 -0.09 5.24
C GLU A 302 9.50 0.14 3.75
N MET A 303 8.54 -0.60 3.21
CA MET A 303 8.04 -0.37 1.85
C MET A 303 7.51 1.05 1.67
N GLY A 304 6.68 1.52 2.60
CA GLY A 304 6.16 2.90 2.61
C GLY A 304 7.26 3.95 2.71
N ARG A 305 8.25 3.72 3.59
CA ARG A 305 9.42 4.60 3.75
C ARG A 305 10.18 4.76 2.44
N LEU A 306 10.61 3.65 1.86
CA LEU A 306 11.41 3.64 0.63
C LEU A 306 10.66 4.21 -0.56
N ALA A 307 9.38 3.88 -0.72
CA ALA A 307 8.56 4.43 -1.79
C ALA A 307 8.45 5.96 -1.69
N THR A 308 8.32 6.49 -0.47
CA THR A 308 8.25 7.94 -0.24
C THR A 308 9.59 8.63 -0.49
N ASP A 309 10.70 8.06 -0.04
CA ASP A 309 12.03 8.60 -0.33
C ASP A 309 12.28 8.68 -1.84
N LEU A 310 11.95 7.63 -2.58
CA LEU A 310 12.09 7.60 -4.04
C LEU A 310 11.16 8.63 -4.72
N LEU A 311 9.92 8.78 -4.25
CA LEU A 311 9.01 9.78 -4.80
C LEU A 311 9.53 11.20 -4.56
N ILE A 312 9.99 11.50 -3.35
CA ILE A 312 10.53 12.84 -3.04
C ILE A 312 11.80 13.11 -3.86
N GLN A 313 12.64 12.11 -4.10
CA GLN A 313 13.79 12.25 -5.01
C GLN A 313 13.35 12.62 -6.43
N LEU A 314 12.27 11.99 -6.96
CA LEU A 314 11.71 12.36 -8.26
C LEU A 314 11.19 13.80 -8.27
N ILE A 315 10.44 14.20 -7.22
CA ILE A 315 9.87 15.54 -7.09
C ILE A 315 10.95 16.63 -7.01
N GLU A 316 12.02 16.36 -6.26
CA GLU A 316 13.08 17.34 -5.98
C GLU A 316 14.21 17.35 -6.99
N ALA A 317 14.19 16.43 -7.94
CA ALA A 317 15.20 16.31 -8.95
C ALA A 317 15.30 17.58 -9.80
N LYS A 318 16.52 18.15 -9.87
CA LYS A 318 16.81 19.30 -10.73
C LYS A 318 16.98 18.94 -12.21
N ARG A 319 17.16 17.66 -12.48
CA ARG A 319 17.27 17.09 -13.84
C ARG A 319 16.39 15.84 -13.92
N PRO A 320 15.81 15.51 -15.08
CA PRO A 320 15.03 14.30 -15.24
C PRO A 320 15.81 13.07 -14.81
N ILE A 321 15.21 12.25 -13.96
CA ILE A 321 15.73 10.92 -13.63
C ILE A 321 15.34 9.98 -14.74
N THR A 322 16.31 9.25 -15.30
CA THR A 322 16.12 8.32 -16.43
C THR A 322 16.42 6.88 -16.05
N GLN A 323 16.99 6.65 -14.86
CA GLN A 323 17.25 5.31 -14.34
C GLN A 323 16.30 5.04 -13.16
N PHE A 324 15.48 4.03 -13.31
CA PHE A 324 14.51 3.64 -12.30
C PHE A 324 14.89 2.28 -11.73
N GLU A 325 14.59 2.07 -10.47
CA GLU A 325 14.90 0.83 -9.76
C GLU A 325 13.64 0.21 -9.16
N THR A 326 13.63 -1.12 -9.13
CA THR A 326 12.67 -1.90 -8.35
C THR A 326 13.35 -2.39 -7.09
N LYS A 327 12.93 -1.88 -5.94
CA LYS A 327 13.40 -2.34 -4.62
C LYS A 327 12.57 -3.55 -4.22
N ILE A 328 13.24 -4.68 -3.99
CA ILE A 328 12.61 -5.91 -3.53
C ILE A 328 12.96 -6.12 -2.06
N LEU A 329 11.95 -6.20 -1.20
CA LEU A 329 12.09 -6.33 0.24
C LEU A 329 11.85 -7.78 0.69
N THR A 330 12.67 -8.27 1.60
CA THR A 330 12.56 -9.61 2.15
C THR A 330 11.41 -9.70 3.15
N ASN A 331 10.63 -10.78 3.06
CA ASN A 331 9.56 -11.10 3.99
C ASN A 331 10.07 -11.90 5.20
N GLU A 332 9.30 -11.88 6.28
CA GLU A 332 9.51 -12.74 7.45
C GLU A 332 8.46 -13.84 7.50
N VAL A 333 8.86 -15.07 7.89
CA VAL A 333 7.96 -16.23 7.98
C VAL A 333 7.78 -16.61 9.45
N PHE A 334 6.53 -16.69 9.89
CA PHE A 334 6.13 -17.06 11.25
C PHE A 334 5.39 -18.39 11.26
N ILE A 335 5.82 -19.28 12.13
CA ILE A 335 5.25 -20.62 12.29
C ILE A 335 4.28 -20.63 13.45
N SER A 336 3.04 -21.04 13.21
CA SER A 336 2.03 -21.15 14.25
C SER A 336 2.26 -22.36 15.16
N ASP A 337 1.74 -22.28 16.39
CA ASP A 337 1.82 -23.39 17.34
C ASP A 337 1.01 -24.62 16.91
N SER A 338 -0.03 -24.45 16.08
CA SER A 338 -0.80 -25.56 15.52
C SER A 338 0.02 -26.42 14.55
N LEU A 339 1.01 -25.83 13.85
CA LEU A 339 1.95 -26.57 13.01
C LEU A 339 3.07 -27.27 13.78
N LYS A 340 3.36 -26.83 15.02
CA LYS A 340 4.39 -27.46 15.88
C LYS A 340 3.92 -28.78 16.51
N LYS A 341 2.71 -29.22 16.21
CA LYS A 341 2.02 -30.31 16.92
C LYS A 341 2.23 -31.68 16.33
N GLU A 342 3.33 -32.07 15.80
CA GLU A 342 3.57 -33.52 15.56
C GLU A 342 5.04 -33.90 15.34
N ALA A 343 5.94 -33.18 16.00
CA ALA A 343 7.31 -33.68 16.20
C ALA A 343 7.45 -34.35 17.58
N VAL A 344 6.40 -35.03 18.05
CA VAL A 344 6.46 -35.82 19.29
C VAL A 344 6.00 -37.27 19.00
N LEU A 345 6.99 -38.14 19.16
CA LEU A 345 6.90 -39.60 19.28
C LEU A 345 6.86 -40.37 17.94
N LEU A 346 8.06 -40.62 17.42
CA LEU A 346 8.51 -41.99 17.10
C LEU A 346 9.78 -42.32 17.86
#